data_0671b169e57de883e92eb26d42116bcf
#
_entry.id   0671b169e57de883e92eb26d42116bcf
#
_cell.length_a   1.000
_cell.length_b   1.000
_cell.length_c   1.000
_cell.angle_alpha   90.00
_cell.angle_beta   90.00
_cell.angle_gamma   90.00
#
_symmetry.space_group_name_H-M   'P 1'
#
loop_
_entity.id
_entity.type
_entity.pdbx_description
1 polymer ?
#
loop_
_entity_poly.entity_id
_entity_poly.type
_entity_poly.pdbx_seq_one_letter_code
_entity_poly.pdbx_strand_id
1 'polypeptide(L)'
;MYRWLLISLFACIALLILGAIGITELLSGAAPTAVSTLSTGFPAEPVQIPGIRGNAADDDSPVHGWLARGTRGGGMVLLVHSIRSNRVEMLSRARFLNGHGYGVLLIDLQAHGETPGTRITFGARESKNVEASLAFLHDNFPSEKIGAIGVSLGAAAIVLARPAFRLSAVILESMHPTIEEAVENRLRLHLGEFGPALSPVLLSLLSYRLGISPAELNPISRISDLNAPLLLISGTDDRHTKVAETERLFEAARQPKEIWIVPGGGHFNMHAYAGREYEDRILDFLDRHMREHENQRGIAQHRTEEQFFR
;
A
#
# COMPACT_ATOMS: atom_id res chain seq x y z
N MET A 1 49.66 -18.59 -17.46
CA MET A 1 48.84 -17.39 -17.70
C MET A 1 47.36 -17.75 -17.76
N TYR A 2 46.90 -18.68 -18.57
CA TYR A 2 45.49 -19.06 -18.73
C TYR A 2 44.79 -19.54 -17.42
N ARG A 3 45.44 -20.33 -16.58
CA ARG A 3 44.93 -20.82 -15.31
C ARG A 3 44.61 -19.68 -14.32
N TRP A 4 45.44 -18.67 -14.23
CA TRP A 4 45.21 -17.51 -13.36
C TRP A 4 44.07 -16.63 -13.86
N LEU A 5 43.89 -16.47 -15.17
CA LEU A 5 42.76 -15.76 -15.77
C LEU A 5 41.43 -16.49 -15.45
N LEU A 6 41.39 -17.81 -15.55
CA LEU A 6 40.20 -18.61 -15.19
C LEU A 6 39.88 -18.52 -13.71
N ILE A 7 40.90 -18.60 -12.83
CA ILE A 7 40.71 -18.44 -11.39
C ILE A 7 40.18 -17.06 -11.04
N SER A 8 40.75 -16.02 -11.64
CA SER A 8 40.29 -14.63 -11.43
C SER A 8 38.84 -14.44 -11.94
N LEU A 9 38.51 -14.98 -13.09
CA LEU A 9 37.14 -14.92 -13.64
C LEU A 9 36.15 -15.66 -12.70
N PHE A 10 36.53 -16.86 -12.23
CA PHE A 10 35.68 -17.62 -11.30
C PHE A 10 35.51 -16.89 -9.97
N ALA A 11 36.55 -16.29 -9.44
CA ALA A 11 36.49 -15.49 -8.22
C ALA A 11 35.59 -14.26 -8.38
N CYS A 12 35.68 -13.55 -9.53
CA CYS A 12 34.78 -12.42 -9.81
C CYS A 12 33.31 -12.84 -9.91
N ILE A 13 33.02 -13.95 -10.58
CA ILE A 13 31.65 -14.48 -10.69
C ILE A 13 31.13 -14.88 -9.29
N ALA A 14 31.94 -15.56 -8.49
CA ALA A 14 31.56 -15.94 -7.14
C ALA A 14 31.25 -14.69 -6.25
N LEU A 15 32.07 -13.66 -6.33
CA LEU A 15 31.83 -12.38 -5.63
C LEU A 15 30.54 -11.70 -6.07
N LEU A 16 30.24 -11.68 -7.38
CA LEU A 16 28.99 -11.13 -7.90
C LEU A 16 27.77 -11.91 -7.40
N ILE A 17 27.83 -13.25 -7.38
CA ILE A 17 26.75 -14.08 -6.84
C ILE A 17 26.56 -13.84 -5.34
N LEU A 18 27.64 -13.81 -4.56
CA LEU A 18 27.57 -13.54 -3.12
C LEU A 18 27.01 -12.13 -2.86
N GLY A 19 27.41 -11.15 -3.64
CA GLY A 19 26.86 -9.80 -3.59
C GLY A 19 25.34 -9.78 -3.87
N ALA A 20 24.90 -10.46 -4.93
CA ALA A 20 23.48 -10.56 -5.27
C ALA A 20 22.66 -11.27 -4.19
N ILE A 21 23.21 -12.34 -3.58
CA ILE A 21 22.58 -13.01 -2.43
C ILE A 21 22.46 -12.04 -1.26
N GLY A 22 23.53 -11.30 -0.92
CA GLY A 22 23.52 -10.31 0.15
C GLY A 22 22.48 -9.21 -0.07
N ILE A 23 22.35 -8.71 -1.30
CA ILE A 23 21.32 -7.73 -1.67
C ILE A 23 19.92 -8.33 -1.52
N THR A 24 19.70 -9.58 -1.96
CA THR A 24 18.42 -10.28 -1.82
C THR A 24 18.01 -10.41 -0.34
N GLU A 25 18.95 -10.81 0.52
CA GLU A 25 18.73 -10.89 1.97
C GLU A 25 18.41 -9.50 2.57
N LEU A 26 19.14 -8.47 2.15
CA LEU A 26 18.90 -7.10 2.61
C LEU A 26 17.52 -6.59 2.17
N LEU A 27 17.10 -6.83 0.94
CA LEU A 27 15.82 -6.35 0.40
C LEU A 27 14.63 -7.07 1.02
N SER A 28 14.72 -8.40 1.19
CA SER A 28 13.62 -9.25 1.70
C SER A 28 13.66 -9.48 3.21
N GLY A 29 14.72 -9.07 3.89
CA GLY A 29 14.84 -9.23 5.34
C GLY A 29 13.74 -8.51 6.11
N ALA A 30 13.23 -9.14 7.17
CA ALA A 30 12.24 -8.51 8.05
C ALA A 30 12.74 -7.18 8.64
N ALA A 31 11.83 -6.27 8.87
CA ALA A 31 12.05 -4.95 9.47
C ALA A 31 11.20 -4.75 10.75
N PRO A 32 11.34 -5.64 11.77
CA PRO A 32 10.59 -5.48 13.00
C PRO A 32 11.03 -4.22 13.72
N THR A 33 10.10 -3.49 14.28
CA THR A 33 10.37 -2.27 15.03
C THR A 33 9.37 -2.18 16.17
N ALA A 34 9.83 -1.98 17.41
CA ALA A 34 8.94 -1.68 18.51
C ALA A 34 8.23 -0.34 18.20
N VAL A 35 6.94 -0.38 18.13
CA VAL A 35 6.12 0.80 17.88
C VAL A 35 5.75 1.39 19.23
N SER A 36 6.30 2.57 19.53
CA SER A 36 6.01 3.26 20.80
C SER A 36 4.51 3.50 20.94
N THR A 37 4.02 3.29 22.16
CA THR A 37 2.62 3.56 22.52
C THR A 37 2.21 4.97 22.09
N LEU A 38 0.97 5.12 21.68
CA LEU A 38 0.34 6.39 21.29
C LEU A 38 0.40 7.42 22.45
N SER A 39 1.53 8.10 22.63
CA SER A 39 1.73 9.11 23.68
C SER A 39 1.17 10.49 23.34
N THR A 40 0.36 10.64 22.28
CA THR A 40 0.23 11.90 21.58
C THR A 40 -1.19 12.45 21.43
N GLY A 41 -2.16 12.01 22.25
CA GLY A 41 -3.52 12.57 22.22
C GLY A 41 -4.34 12.17 20.97
N PHE A 42 -3.89 11.19 20.18
CA PHE A 42 -4.68 10.58 19.12
C PHE A 42 -5.58 9.47 19.72
N PRO A 43 -6.91 9.51 19.50
CA PRO A 43 -7.86 8.62 20.18
C PRO A 43 -7.91 7.22 19.56
N ALA A 44 -6.75 6.60 19.33
CA ALA A 44 -6.70 5.25 18.77
C ALA A 44 -6.37 4.22 19.85
N GLU A 45 -6.98 3.05 19.73
CA GLU A 45 -6.73 1.88 20.57
C GLU A 45 -5.89 0.84 19.78
N PRO A 46 -4.99 0.11 20.45
CA PRO A 46 -4.25 -0.98 19.82
C PRO A 46 -5.22 -2.13 19.51
N VAL A 47 -5.06 -2.72 18.33
CA VAL A 47 -5.82 -3.89 17.89
C VAL A 47 -4.90 -4.98 17.37
N GLN A 48 -5.30 -6.23 17.59
CA GLN A 48 -4.70 -7.41 16.99
C GLN A 48 -5.78 -8.11 16.16
N ILE A 49 -5.56 -8.17 14.86
CA ILE A 49 -6.51 -8.73 13.90
C ILE A 49 -6.03 -10.14 13.58
N PRO A 50 -6.86 -11.18 13.73
CA PRO A 50 -6.48 -12.53 13.35
C PRO A 50 -6.02 -12.60 11.89
N GLY A 51 -4.92 -13.29 11.64
CA GLY A 51 -4.45 -13.54 10.28
C GLY A 51 -5.44 -14.41 9.51
N ILE A 52 -5.40 -14.32 8.19
CA ILE A 52 -6.17 -15.24 7.32
C ILE A 52 -5.38 -16.53 7.22
N ARG A 53 -6.02 -17.65 7.57
CA ARG A 53 -5.42 -18.97 7.43
C ARG A 53 -4.99 -19.22 5.98
N GLY A 54 -3.71 -19.47 5.79
CA GLY A 54 -3.09 -19.75 4.51
C GLY A 54 -2.17 -20.97 4.56
N ASN A 55 -1.47 -21.22 3.47
CA ASN A 55 -0.57 -22.38 3.37
C ASN A 55 0.84 -22.12 3.92
N ALA A 56 1.15 -20.90 4.36
CA ALA A 56 2.45 -20.55 4.92
C ALA A 56 2.36 -20.37 6.44
N ALA A 57 3.43 -20.72 7.16
CA ALA A 57 3.47 -20.66 8.63
C ALA A 57 3.26 -19.25 9.22
N ASP A 58 3.48 -18.19 8.43
CA ASP A 58 3.32 -16.80 8.85
C ASP A 58 1.91 -16.25 8.56
N ASP A 59 1.07 -16.97 7.80
CA ASP A 59 -0.26 -16.50 7.37
C ASP A 59 -1.26 -16.42 8.53
N ASP A 60 -1.07 -17.21 9.59
CA ASP A 60 -1.93 -17.20 10.79
C ASP A 60 -1.51 -16.14 11.84
N SER A 61 -0.43 -15.42 11.60
CA SER A 61 0.08 -14.42 12.54
C SER A 61 -0.86 -13.22 12.63
N PRO A 62 -1.10 -12.69 13.86
CA PRO A 62 -1.98 -11.54 14.01
C PRO A 62 -1.38 -10.29 13.38
N VAL A 63 -2.23 -9.49 12.73
CA VAL A 63 -1.88 -8.18 12.23
C VAL A 63 -2.04 -7.16 13.37
N HIS A 64 -0.97 -6.47 13.70
CA HIS A 64 -0.99 -5.42 14.70
C HIS A 64 -1.39 -4.08 14.09
N GLY A 65 -2.21 -3.32 14.79
CA GLY A 65 -2.70 -2.04 14.29
C GLY A 65 -3.17 -1.09 15.38
N TRP A 66 -3.60 0.08 14.95
CA TRP A 66 -4.30 1.09 15.75
C TRP A 66 -5.62 1.45 15.11
N LEU A 67 -6.69 1.38 15.87
CA LEU A 67 -8.05 1.73 15.46
C LEU A 67 -8.50 3.02 16.15
N ALA A 68 -8.85 4.03 15.37
CA ALA A 68 -9.58 5.19 15.86
C ALA A 68 -10.97 5.25 15.23
N ARG A 69 -12.00 5.35 16.07
CA ARG A 69 -13.40 5.44 15.62
C ARG A 69 -13.66 6.83 15.05
N GLY A 70 -14.44 6.90 14.00
CA GLY A 70 -14.95 8.14 13.42
C GLY A 70 -16.36 8.49 13.92
N THR A 71 -16.97 9.47 13.27
CA THR A 71 -18.38 9.76 13.43
C THR A 71 -19.22 8.73 12.67
N ARG A 72 -20.41 8.42 13.16
CA ARG A 72 -21.31 7.48 12.49
C ARG A 72 -21.67 7.96 11.08
N GLY A 73 -21.52 7.11 10.09
CA GLY A 73 -21.71 7.44 8.68
C GLY A 73 -20.53 8.20 8.05
N GLY A 74 -19.44 8.39 8.81
CA GLY A 74 -18.22 9.02 8.30
C GLY A 74 -17.38 8.10 7.40
N GLY A 75 -17.59 6.79 7.50
CA GLY A 75 -16.81 5.78 6.80
C GLY A 75 -15.54 5.36 7.56
N MET A 76 -14.98 4.21 7.18
CA MET A 76 -13.74 3.64 7.73
C MET A 76 -12.66 3.60 6.67
N VAL A 77 -11.43 4.03 6.99
CA VAL A 77 -10.30 4.05 6.06
C VAL A 77 -9.16 3.20 6.60
N LEU A 78 -8.78 2.16 5.85
CA LEU A 78 -7.57 1.38 6.11
C LEU A 78 -6.34 2.15 5.60
N LEU A 79 -5.32 2.31 6.45
CA LEU A 79 -4.09 3.03 6.16
C LEU A 79 -2.91 2.06 6.19
N VAL A 80 -2.19 1.94 5.06
CA VAL A 80 -1.15 0.93 4.84
C VAL A 80 0.17 1.59 4.45
N HIS A 81 1.20 1.36 5.29
CA HIS A 81 2.53 1.99 5.18
C HIS A 81 3.41 1.44 4.05
N SER A 82 4.51 2.13 3.77
CA SER A 82 5.51 1.73 2.78
C SER A 82 6.48 0.65 3.30
N ILE A 83 7.35 0.15 2.40
CA ILE A 83 8.36 -0.86 2.73
C ILE A 83 9.32 -0.36 3.82
N ARG A 84 9.71 -1.26 4.75
CA ARG A 84 10.64 -1.01 5.87
C ARG A 84 10.20 0.12 6.81
N SER A 85 8.91 0.42 6.81
CA SER A 85 8.26 1.35 7.71
C SER A 85 7.34 0.59 8.69
N ASN A 86 6.39 1.28 9.29
CA ASN A 86 5.36 0.73 10.16
C ASN A 86 4.15 1.70 10.20
N ARG A 87 3.11 1.35 10.95
CA ARG A 87 1.88 2.14 11.07
C ARG A 87 2.07 3.61 11.48
N VAL A 88 3.19 3.97 12.11
CA VAL A 88 3.48 5.36 12.51
C VAL A 88 3.64 6.28 11.30
N GLU A 89 4.12 5.78 10.16
CA GLU A 89 4.18 6.54 8.90
C GLU A 89 2.83 7.13 8.51
N MET A 90 1.75 6.38 8.80
CA MET A 90 0.40 6.78 8.44
C MET A 90 -0.30 7.69 9.47
N LEU A 91 0.37 7.98 10.60
CA LEU A 91 -0.25 8.69 11.73
C LEU A 91 -0.71 10.11 11.39
N SER A 92 0.02 10.85 10.57
CA SER A 92 -0.38 12.20 10.15
C SER A 92 -1.67 12.17 9.32
N ARG A 93 -1.77 11.20 8.38
CA ARG A 93 -3.00 10.96 7.59
C ARG A 93 -4.16 10.52 8.47
N ALA A 94 -3.88 9.65 9.44
CA ALA A 94 -4.88 9.17 10.39
C ALA A 94 -5.49 10.30 11.22
N ARG A 95 -4.66 11.17 11.77
CA ARG A 95 -5.11 12.35 12.55
C ARG A 95 -5.95 13.30 11.72
N PHE A 96 -5.48 13.58 10.52
CA PHE A 96 -6.17 14.43 9.57
C PHE A 96 -7.57 13.86 9.24
N LEU A 97 -7.65 12.61 8.82
CA LEU A 97 -8.91 11.95 8.46
C LEU A 97 -9.85 11.83 9.66
N ASN A 98 -9.34 11.43 10.82
CA ASN A 98 -10.15 11.28 12.02
C ASN A 98 -10.68 12.63 12.53
N GLY A 99 -9.88 13.70 12.42
CA GLY A 99 -10.33 15.08 12.68
C GLY A 99 -11.49 15.53 11.78
N HIS A 100 -11.64 14.90 10.61
CA HIS A 100 -12.75 15.14 9.67
C HIS A 100 -13.86 14.08 9.78
N GLY A 101 -13.84 13.27 10.86
CA GLY A 101 -14.91 12.33 11.19
C GLY A 101 -14.79 10.93 10.57
N TYR A 102 -13.74 10.64 9.80
CA TYR A 102 -13.47 9.29 9.34
C TYR A 102 -12.96 8.41 10.48
N GLY A 103 -13.43 7.16 10.55
CA GLY A 103 -12.73 6.13 11.31
C GLY A 103 -11.50 5.67 10.55
N VAL A 104 -10.42 5.32 11.25
CA VAL A 104 -9.18 4.89 10.63
C VAL A 104 -8.61 3.65 11.30
N LEU A 105 -8.08 2.74 10.50
CA LEU A 105 -7.32 1.58 10.93
C LEU A 105 -5.93 1.65 10.30
N LEU A 106 -4.89 1.84 11.13
CA LEU A 106 -3.50 1.80 10.72
C LEU A 106 -2.94 0.43 11.06
N ILE A 107 -2.30 -0.25 10.12
CA ILE A 107 -1.74 -1.58 10.36
C ILE A 107 -0.24 -1.62 10.10
N ASP A 108 0.45 -2.55 10.76
CA ASP A 108 1.75 -3.02 10.36
C ASP A 108 1.59 -4.20 9.41
N LEU A 109 2.23 -4.13 8.25
CA LEU A 109 2.32 -5.26 7.34
C LEU A 109 3.20 -6.37 7.93
N GLN A 110 3.02 -7.60 7.50
CA GLN A 110 3.84 -8.73 7.93
C GLN A 110 5.34 -8.43 7.74
N ALA A 111 6.19 -8.93 8.65
CA ALA A 111 7.61 -8.65 8.73
C ALA A 111 7.98 -7.16 8.92
N HIS A 112 7.02 -6.32 9.35
CA HIS A 112 7.23 -4.90 9.67
C HIS A 112 6.60 -4.57 11.03
N GLY A 113 7.13 -3.52 11.68
CA GLY A 113 6.61 -3.04 12.96
C GLY A 113 6.50 -4.15 13.99
N GLU A 114 5.30 -4.34 14.55
CA GLU A 114 4.99 -5.40 15.53
C GLU A 114 4.30 -6.62 14.91
N THR A 115 3.93 -6.57 13.62
CA THR A 115 3.33 -7.72 12.93
C THR A 115 4.42 -8.75 12.59
N PRO A 116 4.30 -9.99 13.11
CA PRO A 116 5.28 -11.03 12.82
C PRO A 116 5.44 -11.32 11.33
N GLY A 117 6.58 -11.87 10.97
CA GLY A 117 6.89 -12.30 9.61
C GLY A 117 8.38 -12.53 9.46
N THR A 118 8.76 -13.50 8.65
CA THR A 118 10.16 -13.86 8.45
C THR A 118 10.80 -13.04 7.34
N ARG A 119 9.99 -12.59 6.37
CA ARG A 119 10.47 -11.89 5.17
C ARG A 119 9.44 -10.93 4.59
N ILE A 120 9.94 -9.84 4.01
CA ILE A 120 9.17 -8.92 3.17
C ILE A 120 8.97 -9.60 1.81
N THR A 121 7.74 -9.66 1.33
CA THR A 121 7.34 -10.38 0.12
C THR A 121 6.79 -9.47 -0.98
N PHE A 122 7.07 -8.17 -0.88
CA PHE A 122 6.77 -7.14 -1.90
C PHE A 122 5.29 -7.07 -2.33
N GLY A 123 4.39 -7.41 -1.43
CA GLY A 123 2.94 -7.35 -1.64
C GLY A 123 2.23 -8.70 -1.62
N ALA A 124 2.94 -9.84 -1.85
CA ALA A 124 2.30 -11.15 -1.92
C ALA A 124 1.63 -11.56 -0.61
N ARG A 125 2.39 -11.63 0.49
CA ARG A 125 1.84 -11.96 1.81
C ARG A 125 1.27 -10.73 2.52
N GLU A 126 1.83 -9.55 2.26
CA GLU A 126 1.32 -8.28 2.77
C GLU A 126 -0.14 -8.03 2.34
N SER A 127 -0.54 -8.52 1.17
CA SER A 127 -1.94 -8.47 0.71
C SER A 127 -2.89 -9.25 1.64
N LYS A 128 -2.42 -10.30 2.32
CA LYS A 128 -3.23 -11.04 3.29
C LYS A 128 -3.50 -10.25 4.56
N ASN A 129 -2.55 -9.42 4.99
CA ASN A 129 -2.79 -8.50 6.10
C ASN A 129 -3.84 -7.45 5.73
N VAL A 130 -3.80 -6.96 4.49
CA VAL A 130 -4.83 -6.04 3.96
C VAL A 130 -6.20 -6.73 3.91
N GLU A 131 -6.28 -7.97 3.39
CA GLU A 131 -7.53 -8.75 3.35
C GLU A 131 -8.11 -8.96 4.77
N ALA A 132 -7.27 -9.40 5.73
CA ALA A 132 -7.68 -9.58 7.12
C ALA A 132 -8.20 -8.27 7.75
N SER A 133 -7.49 -7.18 7.51
CA SER A 133 -7.85 -5.86 8.06
C SER A 133 -9.13 -5.30 7.44
N LEU A 134 -9.34 -5.50 6.15
CA LEU A 134 -10.56 -5.12 5.47
C LEU A 134 -11.76 -5.96 5.95
N ALA A 135 -11.58 -7.28 6.13
CA ALA A 135 -12.61 -8.14 6.72
C ALA A 135 -12.96 -7.71 8.15
N PHE A 136 -11.94 -7.43 8.98
CA PHE A 136 -12.14 -6.88 10.32
C PHE A 136 -12.98 -5.60 10.32
N LEU A 137 -12.69 -4.66 9.43
CA LEU A 137 -13.47 -3.43 9.31
C LEU A 137 -14.92 -3.71 8.87
N HIS A 138 -15.11 -4.59 7.89
CA HIS A 138 -16.43 -4.95 7.39
C HIS A 138 -17.30 -5.59 8.48
N ASP A 139 -16.72 -6.50 9.26
CA ASP A 139 -17.45 -7.25 10.29
C ASP A 139 -17.77 -6.39 11.53
N ASN A 140 -16.87 -5.47 11.91
CA ASN A 140 -17.04 -4.62 13.09
C ASN A 140 -17.76 -3.29 12.81
N PHE A 141 -17.82 -2.86 11.54
CA PHE A 141 -18.44 -1.61 11.11
C PHE A 141 -19.36 -1.83 9.89
N PRO A 142 -20.36 -2.72 9.97
CA PRO A 142 -21.14 -3.15 8.79
C PRO A 142 -22.00 -2.04 8.17
N SER A 143 -22.24 -0.95 8.90
CA SER A 143 -22.99 0.21 8.39
C SER A 143 -22.09 1.28 7.76
N GLU A 144 -20.76 1.13 7.85
CA GLU A 144 -19.82 2.10 7.34
C GLU A 144 -19.29 1.72 5.95
N LYS A 145 -19.15 2.70 5.07
CA LYS A 145 -18.40 2.51 3.83
C LYS A 145 -16.91 2.36 4.14
N ILE A 146 -16.23 1.47 3.41
CA ILE A 146 -14.82 1.18 3.64
C ILE A 146 -13.98 1.65 2.47
N GLY A 147 -12.95 2.45 2.78
CA GLY A 147 -11.91 2.87 1.86
C GLY A 147 -10.54 2.37 2.29
N ALA A 148 -9.54 2.55 1.42
CA ALA A 148 -8.16 2.22 1.72
C ALA A 148 -7.19 3.26 1.13
N ILE A 149 -6.13 3.60 1.86
CA ILE A 149 -5.01 4.42 1.42
C ILE A 149 -3.73 3.64 1.63
N GLY A 150 -2.94 3.44 0.59
CA GLY A 150 -1.66 2.75 0.67
C GLY A 150 -0.52 3.53 0.03
N VAL A 151 0.68 3.40 0.61
CA VAL A 151 1.90 4.04 0.13
C VAL A 151 2.87 2.97 -0.35
N SER A 152 3.37 3.06 -1.58
CA SER A 152 4.42 2.19 -2.14
C SER A 152 4.08 0.70 -1.98
N LEU A 153 4.76 -0.04 -1.09
CA LEU A 153 4.44 -1.44 -0.76
C LEU A 153 2.99 -1.60 -0.29
N GLY A 154 2.50 -0.69 0.56
CA GLY A 154 1.11 -0.72 1.03
C GLY A 154 0.11 -0.55 -0.10
N ALA A 155 0.42 0.28 -1.10
CA ALA A 155 -0.40 0.43 -2.30
C ALA A 155 -0.41 -0.85 -3.13
N ALA A 156 0.75 -1.48 -3.35
CA ALA A 156 0.84 -2.77 -4.03
C ALA A 156 0.08 -3.87 -3.28
N ALA A 157 0.19 -3.92 -1.95
CA ALA A 157 -0.53 -4.88 -1.13
C ALA A 157 -2.06 -4.72 -1.23
N ILE A 158 -2.58 -3.48 -1.31
CA ILE A 158 -4.01 -3.21 -1.53
C ILE A 158 -4.46 -3.74 -2.89
N VAL A 159 -3.69 -3.49 -3.96
CA VAL A 159 -4.04 -3.96 -5.32
C VAL A 159 -3.99 -5.47 -5.44
N LEU A 160 -3.05 -6.12 -4.74
CA LEU A 160 -2.90 -7.58 -4.75
C LEU A 160 -3.87 -8.30 -3.81
N ALA A 161 -4.49 -7.58 -2.88
CA ALA A 161 -5.51 -8.10 -1.97
C ALA A 161 -6.80 -8.46 -2.72
N ARG A 162 -7.56 -9.43 -2.17
CA ARG A 162 -8.83 -9.90 -2.72
C ARG A 162 -9.91 -9.89 -1.64
N PRO A 163 -10.39 -8.71 -1.24
CA PRO A 163 -11.47 -8.62 -0.27
C PRO A 163 -12.74 -9.25 -0.84
N ALA A 164 -13.55 -9.87 0.02
CA ALA A 164 -14.82 -10.48 -0.36
C ALA A 164 -15.92 -9.47 -0.72
N PHE A 165 -15.64 -8.17 -0.54
CA PHE A 165 -16.59 -7.07 -0.81
C PHE A 165 -15.89 -5.93 -1.57
N ARG A 166 -16.71 -5.03 -2.14
CA ARG A 166 -16.23 -3.88 -2.88
C ARG A 166 -15.85 -2.74 -1.95
N LEU A 167 -14.66 -2.16 -2.16
CA LEU A 167 -14.25 -0.92 -1.50
C LEU A 167 -14.99 0.28 -2.08
N SER A 168 -15.27 1.27 -1.24
CA SER A 168 -15.96 2.50 -1.65
C SER A 168 -15.02 3.55 -2.21
N ALA A 169 -13.73 3.52 -1.83
CA ALA A 169 -12.68 4.40 -2.34
C ALA A 169 -11.31 3.77 -2.13
N VAL A 170 -10.40 3.93 -3.08
CA VAL A 170 -9.01 3.48 -2.98
C VAL A 170 -8.07 4.61 -3.41
N ILE A 171 -7.06 4.89 -2.60
CA ILE A 171 -6.02 5.89 -2.88
C ILE A 171 -4.67 5.19 -2.82
N LEU A 172 -3.89 5.28 -3.89
CA LEU A 172 -2.59 4.61 -4.03
C LEU A 172 -1.52 5.65 -4.32
N GLU A 173 -0.55 5.76 -3.40
CA GLU A 173 0.55 6.72 -3.49
C GLU A 173 1.84 6.03 -3.89
N SER A 174 2.55 6.55 -4.90
CA SER A 174 3.89 6.11 -5.30
C SER A 174 4.01 4.59 -5.50
N MET A 175 3.04 3.98 -6.18
CA MET A 175 2.98 2.55 -6.42
C MET A 175 3.72 2.16 -7.70
N HIS A 176 4.55 1.11 -7.63
CA HIS A 176 5.19 0.52 -8.80
C HIS A 176 4.21 -0.39 -9.57
N PRO A 177 4.30 -0.46 -10.91
CA PRO A 177 3.46 -1.34 -11.72
C PRO A 177 3.81 -2.82 -11.56
N THR A 178 5.10 -3.14 -11.53
CA THR A 178 5.64 -4.51 -11.44
C THR A 178 6.85 -4.55 -10.52
N ILE A 179 7.16 -5.73 -9.97
CA ILE A 179 8.38 -5.91 -9.16
C ILE A 179 9.64 -5.71 -9.99
N GLU A 180 9.61 -6.04 -11.29
CA GLU A 180 10.73 -5.86 -12.21
C GLU A 180 11.11 -4.38 -12.28
N GLU A 181 10.16 -3.50 -12.53
CA GLU A 181 10.40 -2.07 -12.61
C GLU A 181 10.84 -1.47 -11.27
N ALA A 182 10.28 -1.94 -10.17
CA ALA A 182 10.71 -1.54 -8.83
C ALA A 182 12.19 -1.90 -8.58
N VAL A 183 12.61 -3.09 -8.98
CA VAL A 183 14.01 -3.54 -8.87
C VAL A 183 14.91 -2.76 -9.82
N GLU A 184 14.52 -2.60 -11.08
CA GLU A 184 15.30 -1.85 -12.07
C GLU A 184 15.51 -0.39 -11.66
N ASN A 185 14.48 0.29 -11.20
CA ASN A 185 14.59 1.67 -10.74
C ASN A 185 15.54 1.78 -9.53
N ARG A 186 15.48 0.84 -8.58
CA ARG A 186 16.42 0.79 -7.45
C ARG A 186 17.85 0.54 -7.87
N LEU A 187 18.07 -0.41 -8.78
CA LEU A 187 19.39 -0.69 -9.35
C LEU A 187 19.94 0.52 -10.11
N ARG A 188 19.11 1.21 -10.90
CA ARG A 188 19.51 2.43 -11.61
C ARG A 188 19.92 3.55 -10.64
N LEU A 189 19.20 3.72 -9.52
CA LEU A 189 19.52 4.73 -8.51
C LEU A 189 20.89 4.51 -7.86
N HIS A 190 21.27 3.25 -7.62
CA HIS A 190 22.50 2.91 -6.89
C HIS A 190 23.69 2.58 -7.78
N LEU A 191 23.46 2.06 -9.00
CA LEU A 191 24.48 1.55 -9.91
C LEU A 191 24.49 2.28 -11.26
N GLY A 192 23.67 3.33 -11.43
CA GLY A 192 23.54 4.06 -12.69
C GLY A 192 22.89 3.21 -13.80
N GLU A 193 23.13 3.58 -15.05
CA GLU A 193 22.48 2.97 -16.21
C GLU A 193 22.84 1.49 -16.46
N PHE A 194 23.93 1.01 -15.85
CA PHE A 194 24.31 -0.41 -15.92
C PHE A 194 23.54 -1.28 -14.90
N GLY A 195 22.96 -0.67 -13.86
CA GLY A 195 22.25 -1.38 -12.80
C GLY A 195 21.17 -2.32 -13.30
N PRO A 196 20.25 -1.89 -14.17
CA PRO A 196 19.15 -2.73 -14.67
C PRO A 196 19.57 -4.06 -15.31
N ALA A 197 20.78 -4.15 -15.87
CA ALA A 197 21.30 -5.40 -16.42
C ALA A 197 21.42 -6.54 -15.38
N LEU A 198 21.46 -6.20 -14.08
CA LEU A 198 21.50 -7.15 -12.97
C LEU A 198 20.10 -7.59 -12.51
N SER A 199 19.04 -6.93 -12.97
CA SER A 199 17.66 -7.21 -12.56
C SER A 199 17.24 -8.67 -12.74
N PRO A 200 17.50 -9.35 -13.88
CA PRO A 200 17.09 -10.75 -14.05
C PRO A 200 17.72 -11.69 -13.01
N VAL A 201 18.99 -11.48 -12.66
CA VAL A 201 19.69 -12.29 -11.65
C VAL A 201 19.07 -12.05 -10.27
N LEU A 202 18.86 -10.80 -9.92
CA LEU A 202 18.30 -10.43 -8.61
C LEU A 202 16.85 -10.94 -8.45
N LEU A 203 16.02 -10.81 -9.48
CA LEU A 203 14.66 -11.32 -9.50
C LEU A 203 14.61 -12.85 -9.41
N SER A 204 15.50 -13.56 -10.10
CA SER A 204 15.61 -15.01 -10.00
C SER A 204 15.96 -15.46 -8.58
N LEU A 205 16.92 -14.78 -7.94
CA LEU A 205 17.29 -15.04 -6.54
C LEU A 205 16.16 -14.72 -5.55
N LEU A 206 15.46 -13.58 -5.75
CA LEU A 206 14.28 -13.23 -4.96
C LEU A 206 13.19 -14.28 -5.09
N SER A 207 12.85 -14.70 -6.31
CA SER A 207 11.86 -15.74 -6.57
C SER A 207 12.22 -17.06 -5.89
N TYR A 208 13.46 -17.49 -6.03
CA TYR A 208 13.94 -18.70 -5.34
C TYR A 208 13.86 -18.57 -3.82
N ARG A 209 14.26 -17.42 -3.28
CA ARG A 209 14.32 -17.17 -1.84
C ARG A 209 12.94 -17.03 -1.19
N LEU A 210 11.99 -16.44 -1.88
CA LEU A 210 10.63 -16.17 -1.37
C LEU A 210 9.64 -17.27 -1.74
N GLY A 211 9.95 -18.10 -2.75
CA GLY A 211 9.01 -19.06 -3.32
C GLY A 211 7.84 -18.36 -4.07
N ILE A 212 8.06 -17.13 -4.56
CA ILE A 212 7.04 -16.28 -5.20
C ILE A 212 7.55 -15.90 -6.58
N SER A 213 6.72 -16.06 -7.60
CA SER A 213 7.09 -15.66 -8.95
C SER A 213 6.91 -14.15 -9.16
N PRO A 214 7.73 -13.47 -9.99
CA PRO A 214 7.52 -12.06 -10.32
C PRO A 214 6.13 -11.78 -10.88
N ALA A 215 5.53 -12.71 -11.60
CA ALA A 215 4.17 -12.58 -12.14
C ALA A 215 3.09 -12.43 -11.05
N GLU A 216 3.34 -12.93 -9.83
CA GLU A 216 2.46 -12.73 -8.68
C GLU A 216 2.60 -11.35 -8.06
N LEU A 217 3.74 -10.67 -8.32
CA LEU A 217 4.08 -9.33 -7.84
C LEU A 217 3.89 -8.27 -8.94
N ASN A 218 2.74 -8.34 -9.59
CA ASN A 218 2.41 -7.53 -10.76
C ASN A 218 1.11 -6.73 -10.54
N PRO A 219 1.17 -5.61 -9.78
CA PRO A 219 -0.01 -4.78 -9.50
C PRO A 219 -0.74 -4.29 -10.75
N ILE A 220 -0.03 -3.92 -11.83
CA ILE A 220 -0.69 -3.40 -13.03
C ILE A 220 -1.63 -4.43 -13.68
N SER A 221 -1.33 -5.72 -13.57
CA SER A 221 -2.21 -6.78 -14.07
C SER A 221 -3.48 -6.97 -13.23
N ARG A 222 -3.53 -6.39 -12.03
CA ARG A 222 -4.58 -6.54 -11.04
C ARG A 222 -5.36 -5.26 -10.75
N ILE A 223 -4.85 -4.11 -11.11
CA ILE A 223 -5.45 -2.82 -10.75
C ILE A 223 -6.90 -2.68 -11.27
N SER A 224 -7.21 -3.31 -12.41
CA SER A 224 -8.57 -3.36 -12.93
C SER A 224 -9.53 -4.21 -12.08
N ASP A 225 -9.00 -5.12 -11.24
CA ASP A 225 -9.80 -6.00 -10.39
C ASP A 225 -10.28 -5.29 -9.11
N LEU A 226 -9.70 -4.14 -8.74
CA LEU A 226 -10.11 -3.35 -7.57
C LEU A 226 -11.60 -3.01 -7.59
N ASN A 227 -12.16 -2.77 -8.78
CA ASN A 227 -13.57 -2.45 -8.97
C ASN A 227 -14.09 -1.39 -7.97
N ALA A 228 -13.28 -0.38 -7.68
CA ALA A 228 -13.54 0.71 -6.75
C ALA A 228 -13.14 2.04 -7.39
N PRO A 229 -13.74 3.18 -6.98
CA PRO A 229 -13.21 4.50 -7.30
C PRO A 229 -11.74 4.59 -6.87
N LEU A 230 -10.88 5.06 -7.77
CA LEU A 230 -9.44 5.04 -7.61
C LEU A 230 -8.82 6.42 -7.78
N LEU A 231 -7.98 6.85 -6.83
CA LEU A 231 -7.09 7.99 -6.97
C LEU A 231 -5.64 7.50 -6.94
N LEU A 232 -4.89 7.75 -8.02
CA LEU A 232 -3.46 7.52 -8.08
C LEU A 232 -2.70 8.81 -7.82
N ILE A 233 -1.68 8.75 -6.95
CA ILE A 233 -0.85 9.91 -6.60
C ILE A 233 0.62 9.54 -6.82
N SER A 234 1.37 10.41 -7.51
CA SER A 234 2.81 10.28 -7.71
C SER A 234 3.46 11.66 -7.78
N GLY A 235 4.76 11.73 -7.55
CA GLY A 235 5.51 12.97 -7.64
C GLY A 235 6.37 13.05 -8.91
N THR A 236 6.60 14.27 -9.42
CA THR A 236 7.44 14.47 -10.61
C THR A 236 8.90 14.09 -10.38
N ASP A 237 9.37 14.17 -9.13
CA ASP A 237 10.76 13.88 -8.74
C ASP A 237 10.91 12.50 -8.10
N ASP A 238 9.86 11.65 -8.16
CA ASP A 238 9.92 10.28 -7.68
C ASP A 238 10.77 9.42 -8.63
N ARG A 239 11.96 9.06 -8.16
CA ARG A 239 12.90 8.21 -8.90
C ARG A 239 12.70 6.71 -8.65
N HIS A 240 11.89 6.35 -7.66
CA HIS A 240 11.56 4.96 -7.33
C HIS A 240 10.36 4.46 -8.12
N THR A 241 9.38 5.37 -8.34
CA THR A 241 8.17 5.12 -9.14
C THR A 241 7.96 6.32 -10.05
N LYS A 242 8.28 6.17 -11.31
CA LYS A 242 8.27 7.27 -12.28
C LYS A 242 6.83 7.66 -12.66
N VAL A 243 6.63 8.91 -13.04
CA VAL A 243 5.32 9.40 -13.52
C VAL A 243 4.75 8.51 -14.63
N ALA A 244 5.57 8.15 -15.63
CA ALA A 244 5.14 7.28 -16.73
C ALA A 244 4.65 5.89 -16.26
N GLU A 245 5.16 5.37 -15.15
CA GLU A 245 4.69 4.14 -14.53
C GLU A 245 3.31 4.34 -13.90
N THR A 246 3.09 5.46 -13.22
CA THR A 246 1.78 5.83 -12.66
C THR A 246 0.73 6.09 -13.75
N GLU A 247 1.11 6.71 -14.86
CA GLU A 247 0.24 6.90 -16.03
C GLU A 247 -0.21 5.56 -16.63
N ARG A 248 0.68 4.59 -16.75
CA ARG A 248 0.32 3.23 -17.20
C ARG A 248 -0.62 2.52 -16.24
N LEU A 249 -0.41 2.66 -14.93
CA LEU A 249 -1.34 2.17 -13.90
C LEU A 249 -2.71 2.84 -14.05
N PHE A 250 -2.72 4.14 -14.30
CA PHE A 250 -3.95 4.89 -14.54
C PHE A 250 -4.67 4.37 -15.79
N GLU A 251 -3.98 4.14 -16.89
CA GLU A 251 -4.57 3.59 -18.11
C GLU A 251 -5.20 2.21 -17.85
N ALA A 252 -4.51 1.33 -17.12
CA ALA A 252 -4.94 -0.03 -16.83
C ALA A 252 -6.12 -0.10 -15.86
N ALA A 253 -6.33 0.92 -15.02
CA ALA A 253 -7.41 0.96 -14.03
C ALA A 253 -8.78 1.21 -14.67
N ARG A 254 -9.86 0.71 -14.02
CA ARG A 254 -11.25 0.97 -14.43
C ARG A 254 -11.76 2.31 -13.90
N GLN A 255 -12.77 2.84 -14.57
CA GLN A 255 -13.53 4.00 -14.09
C GLN A 255 -14.40 3.65 -12.86
N PRO A 256 -14.67 4.59 -11.93
CA PRO A 256 -14.13 5.96 -11.92
C PRO A 256 -12.69 5.99 -11.40
N LYS A 257 -11.83 6.77 -12.05
CA LYS A 257 -10.41 6.90 -11.70
C LYS A 257 -9.92 8.32 -11.89
N GLU A 258 -9.01 8.72 -11.00
CA GLU A 258 -8.35 10.03 -11.00
C GLU A 258 -6.85 9.84 -10.85
N ILE A 259 -6.08 10.80 -11.35
CA ILE A 259 -4.64 10.84 -11.18
C ILE A 259 -4.21 12.24 -10.74
N TRP A 260 -3.33 12.30 -9.77
CA TRP A 260 -2.71 13.54 -9.32
C TRP A 260 -1.19 13.41 -9.32
N ILE A 261 -0.53 14.17 -10.18
CA ILE A 261 0.92 14.27 -10.24
C ILE A 261 1.34 15.51 -9.46
N VAL A 262 2.07 15.29 -8.36
CA VAL A 262 2.52 16.33 -7.43
C VAL A 262 3.81 16.97 -7.95
N PRO A 263 3.82 18.24 -8.34
CA PRO A 263 5.03 18.90 -8.81
C PRO A 263 6.12 18.92 -7.72
N GLY A 264 7.35 18.50 -8.04
CA GLY A 264 8.48 18.40 -7.10
C GLY A 264 8.34 17.31 -6.05
N GLY A 265 7.26 16.54 -6.05
CA GLY A 265 7.08 15.42 -5.14
C GLY A 265 8.07 14.29 -5.44
N GLY A 266 8.72 13.74 -4.40
CA GLY A 266 9.60 12.59 -4.47
C GLY A 266 8.99 11.34 -3.82
N HIS A 267 9.79 10.28 -3.67
CA HIS A 267 9.36 9.05 -2.98
C HIS A 267 9.42 9.24 -1.45
N PHE A 268 8.58 10.10 -0.94
CA PHE A 268 8.53 10.45 0.49
C PHE A 268 7.07 10.76 0.91
N ASN A 269 6.87 11.19 2.15
CA ASN A 269 5.55 11.49 2.69
C ASN A 269 4.87 12.65 1.93
N MET A 270 4.00 12.31 0.96
CA MET A 270 3.26 13.28 0.14
C MET A 270 2.36 14.19 0.98
N HIS A 271 1.77 13.69 2.06
CA HIS A 271 0.96 14.50 2.97
C HIS A 271 1.80 15.61 3.62
N ALA A 272 3.00 15.30 4.11
CA ALA A 272 3.88 16.31 4.69
C ALA A 272 4.40 17.31 3.64
N TYR A 273 4.59 16.87 2.41
CA TYR A 273 5.11 17.71 1.32
C TYR A 273 4.05 18.66 0.75
N ALA A 274 2.92 18.13 0.33
CA ALA A 274 1.87 18.91 -0.33
C ALA A 274 0.87 19.55 0.66
N GLY A 275 0.93 19.16 1.94
CA GLY A 275 0.20 19.80 3.03
C GLY A 275 -1.30 19.92 2.75
N ARG A 276 -1.81 21.16 2.76
CA ARG A 276 -3.23 21.44 2.60
C ARG A 276 -3.80 20.98 1.25
N GLU A 277 -3.03 21.10 0.15
CA GLU A 277 -3.50 20.62 -1.15
C GLU A 277 -3.74 19.10 -1.13
N TYR A 278 -2.87 18.35 -0.45
CA TYR A 278 -3.09 16.92 -0.24
C TYR A 278 -4.37 16.66 0.54
N GLU A 279 -4.57 17.36 1.67
CA GLU A 279 -5.73 17.20 2.52
C GLU A 279 -7.04 17.52 1.76
N ASP A 280 -7.10 18.63 1.05
CA ASP A 280 -8.28 19.05 0.29
C ASP A 280 -8.64 18.01 -0.80
N ARG A 281 -7.64 17.47 -1.54
CA ARG A 281 -7.88 16.46 -2.59
C ARG A 281 -8.32 15.12 -2.03
N ILE A 282 -7.70 14.66 -0.94
CA ILE A 282 -8.07 13.41 -0.29
C ILE A 282 -9.49 13.48 0.26
N LEU A 283 -9.84 14.58 0.94
CA LEU A 283 -11.20 14.78 1.46
C LEU A 283 -12.24 14.84 0.34
N ASP A 284 -12.00 15.65 -0.69
CA ASP A 284 -12.91 15.74 -1.83
C ASP A 284 -13.18 14.38 -2.48
N PHE A 285 -12.13 13.58 -2.68
CA PHE A 285 -12.26 12.24 -3.23
C PHE A 285 -13.02 11.30 -2.30
N LEU A 286 -12.65 11.24 -1.01
CA LEU A 286 -13.31 10.37 -0.04
C LEU A 286 -14.76 10.79 0.21
N ASP A 287 -15.04 12.08 0.35
CA ASP A 287 -16.40 12.59 0.58
C ASP A 287 -17.32 12.24 -0.59
N ARG A 288 -16.87 12.37 -1.84
CA ARG A 288 -17.66 11.99 -3.03
C ARG A 288 -18.02 10.51 -3.07
N HIS A 289 -17.19 9.64 -2.54
CA HIS A 289 -17.35 8.19 -2.69
C HIS A 289 -17.76 7.46 -1.41
N MET A 290 -17.44 8.03 -0.25
CA MET A 290 -17.67 7.36 1.04
C MET A 290 -18.79 8.00 1.86
N ARG A 291 -19.18 9.26 1.61
CA ARG A 291 -20.30 9.89 2.30
C ARG A 291 -21.55 9.89 1.43
N GLU A 292 -22.71 9.76 2.07
CA GLU A 292 -23.98 10.00 1.41
C GLU A 292 -24.14 11.53 1.27
N HIS A 293 -24.34 12.01 0.06
CA HIS A 293 -24.69 13.41 -0.13
C HIS A 293 -26.03 13.70 0.57
N GLU A 294 -26.06 14.65 1.49
CA GLU A 294 -27.30 15.13 2.15
C GLU A 294 -28.40 15.56 1.16
N ASN A 295 -28.03 15.88 -0.08
CA ASN A 295 -28.96 16.21 -1.16
C ASN A 295 -29.95 15.08 -1.53
N GLN A 296 -29.64 13.80 -1.29
CA GLN A 296 -30.60 12.73 -1.55
C GLN A 296 -31.63 12.59 -0.43
N ARG A 297 -31.31 12.98 0.80
CA ARG A 297 -32.27 12.99 1.92
C ARG A 297 -33.28 14.14 1.81
N GLY A 298 -32.86 15.31 1.37
CA GLY A 298 -33.77 16.45 1.13
C GLY A 298 -34.79 16.19 0.03
N ILE A 299 -34.38 15.53 -1.07
CA ILE A 299 -35.29 15.19 -2.18
C ILE A 299 -36.24 14.04 -1.79
N ALA A 300 -35.80 13.07 -0.98
CA ALA A 300 -36.66 11.98 -0.49
C ALA A 300 -37.68 12.50 0.52
N GLN A 301 -37.32 13.39 1.42
CA GLN A 301 -38.24 14.00 2.38
C GLN A 301 -39.29 14.89 1.69
N HIS A 302 -38.88 15.72 0.72
CA HIS A 302 -39.84 16.52 -0.07
C HIS A 302 -40.81 15.68 -0.88
N ARG A 303 -40.38 14.54 -1.46
CA ARG A 303 -41.28 13.62 -2.18
C ARG A 303 -42.27 12.92 -1.25
N THR A 304 -41.88 12.64 -0.03
CA THR A 304 -42.78 11.97 0.96
C THR A 304 -43.83 12.97 1.48
N GLU A 305 -43.45 14.25 1.67
CA GLU A 305 -44.40 15.29 2.09
C GLU A 305 -45.39 15.64 0.97
N GLU A 306 -44.96 15.69 -0.30
CA GLU A 306 -45.89 15.92 -1.41
C GLU A 306 -46.88 14.79 -1.66
N GLN A 307 -46.52 13.52 -1.27
CA GLN A 307 -47.43 12.38 -1.37
C GLN A 307 -48.45 12.32 -0.23
N PHE A 308 -48.21 13.00 0.89
CA PHE A 308 -49.16 13.05 2.02
C PHE A 308 -50.18 14.18 1.90
N PHE A 309 -49.97 15.11 1.00
CA PHE A 309 -50.88 16.26 0.76
C PHE A 309 -51.67 16.16 -0.56
N ARG A 310 -51.69 15.00 -1.22
CA ARG A 310 -52.59 14.66 -2.32
C ARG A 310 -53.48 13.50 -1.89
#